data_45ff7e091fd476254cd4227b50ba1454
#
_entry.id   45ff7e091fd476254cd4227b50ba1454
#
_cell.length_a   1.000
_cell.length_b   1.000
_cell.length_c   1.000
_cell.angle_alpha   90.00
_cell.angle_beta   90.00
_cell.angle_gamma   90.00
#
_symmetry.space_group_name_H-M   'P 1'
#
loop_
_entity.id
_entity.type
_entity.pdbx_description
1 polymer ?
#
loop_
_entity_poly.entity_id
_entity_poly.type
_entity_poly.pdbx_seq_one_letter_code
_entity_poly.pdbx_strand_id
1 'polypeptide(L)'
;MQPARKTWAGGQTTNVLTRRGRKKSVYIPEHFRSEDQGATLAFMRANPFAILVSTKDSEPFASHIPVVIREQGGRIKLRGHVAKANPHWRYLAEQSPCLLIFHGPHAYISPSNYETRENVPTWNYGAVHAYGEARTFSEIPELLNMLDDLIPTFEAAYAQQWSALNESYRTRMLGHIVGFEIVVSRLEAKFKLSQNRTRQEQQNVIESLSRSSDTTVSGTAELMCEHALGTKAQKKSKDQ
;
A
#
# COMPACT_ATOMS: atom_id res chain seq x y z
N MET A 1 -33.68 -68.94 -10.76
CA MET A 1 -33.85 -68.21 -9.50
C MET A 1 -32.96 -66.95 -9.57
N GLN A 2 -33.57 -65.81 -9.81
CA GLN A 2 -32.89 -64.50 -9.77
C GLN A 2 -33.20 -63.86 -8.44
N PRO A 3 -32.25 -63.21 -7.76
CA PRO A 3 -32.57 -62.37 -6.61
C PRO A 3 -32.73 -60.90 -7.06
N ALA A 4 -33.65 -60.26 -6.38
CA ALA A 4 -34.26 -58.95 -6.59
C ALA A 4 -33.28 -57.78 -6.59
N ARG A 5 -33.58 -56.80 -7.45
CA ARG A 5 -33.02 -55.43 -7.42
C ARG A 5 -33.62 -54.68 -6.24
N LYS A 6 -32.74 -54.16 -5.36
CA LYS A 6 -33.12 -53.14 -4.41
C LYS A 6 -32.89 -51.75 -5.01
N THR A 7 -33.96 -51.02 -5.22
CA THR A 7 -34.00 -49.59 -5.54
C THR A 7 -33.68 -48.79 -4.29
N TRP A 8 -32.68 -47.95 -4.35
CA TRP A 8 -32.47 -46.86 -3.37
C TRP A 8 -32.92 -45.57 -3.99
N ALA A 9 -34.06 -45.04 -3.54
CA ALA A 9 -34.45 -43.64 -3.71
C ALA A 9 -34.08 -42.91 -2.43
N GLY A 10 -33.54 -41.69 -2.60
CA GLY A 10 -33.28 -40.83 -1.47
C GLY A 10 -32.17 -39.83 -1.74
N GLY A 11 -32.40 -38.93 -2.70
CA GLY A 11 -31.55 -37.79 -2.92
C GLY A 11 -31.72 -36.79 -1.77
N GLN A 12 -30.75 -36.69 -0.86
CA GLN A 12 -30.58 -35.54 -0.02
C GLN A 12 -29.59 -34.62 -0.70
N THR A 13 -30.07 -33.52 -1.29
CA THR A 13 -29.29 -32.37 -1.71
C THR A 13 -28.71 -31.70 -0.46
N THR A 14 -27.51 -32.09 -0.08
CA THR A 14 -26.73 -31.35 0.91
C THR A 14 -26.38 -30.00 0.30
N ASN A 15 -27.07 -28.98 0.77
CA ASN A 15 -26.74 -27.59 0.54
C ASN A 15 -25.34 -27.34 1.11
N VAL A 16 -24.31 -27.41 0.26
CA VAL A 16 -22.96 -26.96 0.57
C VAL A 16 -23.02 -25.44 0.65
N LEU A 17 -23.29 -24.93 1.85
CA LEU A 17 -23.05 -23.54 2.17
C LEU A 17 -21.55 -23.30 1.94
N THR A 18 -21.22 -22.73 0.79
CA THR A 18 -19.89 -22.18 0.52
C THR A 18 -19.60 -21.15 1.61
N ARG A 19 -18.79 -21.53 2.57
CA ARG A 19 -18.16 -20.59 3.49
C ARG A 19 -17.47 -19.55 2.60
N ARG A 20 -18.04 -18.34 2.50
CA ARG A 20 -17.36 -17.17 1.94
C ARG A 20 -16.02 -17.07 2.67
N GLY A 21 -14.95 -17.43 1.98
CA GLY A 21 -13.61 -17.42 2.52
C GLY A 21 -13.33 -16.02 3.06
N ARG A 22 -13.00 -15.94 4.34
CA ARG A 22 -12.50 -14.72 4.95
C ARG A 22 -11.30 -14.28 4.10
N LYS A 23 -11.44 -13.15 3.36
CA LYS A 23 -10.32 -12.60 2.59
C LYS A 23 -9.15 -12.48 3.55
N LYS A 24 -8.04 -13.16 3.25
CA LYS A 24 -6.82 -13.05 4.05
C LYS A 24 -6.41 -11.58 4.04
N SER A 25 -6.34 -10.96 5.21
CA SER A 25 -5.95 -9.56 5.40
C SER A 25 -4.68 -9.51 6.24
N VAL A 26 -3.97 -8.37 6.17
CA VAL A 26 -2.85 -8.14 7.06
C VAL A 26 -3.34 -8.15 8.51
N TYR A 27 -2.51 -8.65 9.44
CA TYR A 27 -2.85 -8.61 10.86
C TYR A 27 -2.80 -7.18 11.38
N ILE A 28 -3.96 -6.59 11.62
CA ILE A 28 -4.10 -5.23 12.16
C ILE A 28 -5.00 -5.29 13.40
N PRO A 29 -4.43 -5.17 14.62
CA PRO A 29 -5.21 -4.88 15.79
C PRO A 29 -6.04 -3.61 15.60
N GLU A 30 -7.25 -3.57 16.15
CA GLU A 30 -8.23 -2.50 15.94
C GLU A 30 -7.65 -1.10 16.22
N HIS A 31 -6.93 -0.95 17.32
CA HIS A 31 -6.31 0.32 17.74
C HIS A 31 -5.17 0.82 16.85
N PHE A 32 -4.70 -0.01 15.90
CA PHE A 32 -3.67 0.39 14.90
C PHE A 32 -4.23 0.51 13.49
N ARG A 33 -5.51 0.22 13.28
CA ARG A 33 -6.20 0.36 12.00
C ARG A 33 -6.52 1.83 11.74
N SER A 34 -6.22 2.31 10.55
CA SER A 34 -6.75 3.58 10.07
C SER A 34 -7.95 3.34 9.16
N GLU A 35 -9.06 4.01 9.46
CA GLU A 35 -10.24 4.09 8.60
C GLU A 35 -10.30 5.44 7.87
N ASP A 36 -9.38 6.34 8.19
CA ASP A 36 -9.25 7.63 7.52
C ASP A 36 -8.59 7.44 6.14
N GLN A 37 -9.40 7.49 5.09
CA GLN A 37 -8.92 7.37 3.72
C GLN A 37 -8.01 8.55 3.34
N GLY A 38 -8.31 9.77 3.80
CA GLY A 38 -7.52 10.97 3.52
C GLY A 38 -6.10 10.83 4.09
N ALA A 39 -5.98 10.48 5.38
CA ALA A 39 -4.69 10.22 6.02
C ALA A 39 -3.93 9.05 5.36
N THR A 40 -4.65 7.99 4.95
CA THR A 40 -4.07 6.86 4.24
C THR A 40 -3.47 7.28 2.90
N LEU A 41 -4.20 8.05 2.10
CA LEU A 41 -3.72 8.54 0.81
C LEU A 41 -2.60 9.56 0.96
N ALA A 42 -2.64 10.43 1.97
CA ALA A 42 -1.55 11.35 2.29
C ALA A 42 -0.26 10.59 2.61
N PHE A 43 -0.36 9.54 3.44
CA PHE A 43 0.78 8.68 3.75
C PHE A 43 1.37 7.99 2.51
N MET A 44 0.51 7.46 1.62
CA MET A 44 0.96 6.84 0.38
C MET A 44 1.68 7.84 -0.53
N ARG A 45 1.17 9.08 -0.63
CA ARG A 45 1.80 10.16 -1.43
C ARG A 45 3.14 10.61 -0.84
N ALA A 46 3.26 10.63 0.48
CA ALA A 46 4.53 10.93 1.16
C ALA A 46 5.57 9.82 1.02
N ASN A 47 5.13 8.58 0.74
CA ASN A 47 5.99 7.40 0.62
C ASN A 47 5.76 6.68 -0.73
N PRO A 48 5.99 7.34 -1.87
CA PRO A 48 5.57 6.85 -3.18
C PRO A 48 6.46 5.74 -3.76
N PHE A 49 7.63 5.47 -3.17
CA PHE A 49 8.52 4.38 -3.58
C PHE A 49 8.05 3.07 -2.94
N ALA A 50 7.16 2.38 -3.63
CA ALA A 50 6.43 1.23 -3.13
C ALA A 50 7.08 -0.11 -3.55
N ILE A 51 6.71 -1.17 -2.84
CA ILE A 51 7.04 -2.55 -3.19
C ILE A 51 5.81 -3.15 -3.89
N LEU A 52 5.94 -3.41 -5.20
CA LEU A 52 4.95 -4.13 -5.98
C LEU A 52 5.22 -5.63 -5.82
N VAL A 53 4.19 -6.38 -5.43
CA VAL A 53 4.26 -7.85 -5.27
C VAL A 53 3.16 -8.48 -6.11
N SER A 54 3.54 -9.48 -6.90
CA SER A 54 2.62 -10.39 -7.60
C SER A 54 3.06 -11.84 -7.38
N THR A 55 2.25 -12.78 -7.85
CA THR A 55 2.56 -14.22 -7.75
C THR A 55 2.53 -14.80 -9.14
N LYS A 56 3.58 -15.53 -9.51
CA LYS A 56 3.67 -16.32 -10.72
C LYS A 56 4.06 -17.75 -10.38
N ASP A 57 3.30 -18.73 -10.86
CA ASP A 57 3.54 -20.15 -10.61
C ASP A 57 3.72 -20.49 -9.10
N SER A 58 2.91 -19.82 -8.25
CA SER A 58 2.96 -19.89 -6.78
C SER A 58 4.20 -19.26 -6.13
N GLU A 59 5.07 -18.63 -6.89
CA GLU A 59 6.21 -17.88 -6.37
C GLU A 59 5.90 -16.38 -6.29
N PRO A 60 6.13 -15.74 -5.14
CA PRO A 60 6.02 -14.29 -5.03
C PRO A 60 7.18 -13.61 -5.75
N PHE A 61 6.87 -12.58 -6.54
CA PHE A 61 7.85 -11.75 -7.22
C PHE A 61 7.66 -10.29 -6.79
N ALA A 62 8.73 -9.58 -6.49
CA ALA A 62 8.67 -8.20 -6.00
C ALA A 62 9.56 -7.25 -6.82
N SER A 63 9.09 -6.02 -7.00
CA SER A 63 9.84 -4.90 -7.56
C SER A 63 9.64 -3.65 -6.73
N HIS A 64 10.70 -2.87 -6.54
CA HIS A 64 10.64 -1.56 -5.90
C HIS A 64 10.46 -0.51 -6.98
N ILE A 65 9.38 0.26 -6.91
CA ILE A 65 8.98 1.18 -7.97
C ILE A 65 8.34 2.45 -7.40
N PRO A 66 8.60 3.61 -8.02
CA PRO A 66 7.82 4.80 -7.74
C PRO A 66 6.43 4.69 -8.39
N VAL A 67 5.39 5.15 -7.68
CA VAL A 67 4.03 5.16 -8.18
C VAL A 67 3.35 6.50 -7.93
N VAL A 68 2.45 6.87 -8.83
CA VAL A 68 1.56 8.03 -8.67
C VAL A 68 0.18 7.55 -8.27
N ILE A 69 -0.41 8.21 -7.28
CA ILE A 69 -1.73 7.93 -6.76
C ILE A 69 -2.72 8.91 -7.37
N ARG A 70 -3.75 8.39 -8.05
CA ARG A 70 -4.83 9.17 -8.64
C ARG A 70 -6.17 8.75 -8.04
N GLU A 71 -7.00 9.75 -7.79
CA GLU A 71 -8.40 9.55 -7.43
C GLU A 71 -9.25 9.97 -8.62
N GLN A 72 -9.96 9.03 -9.23
CA GLN A 72 -10.77 9.27 -10.42
C GLN A 72 -12.06 8.45 -10.35
N GLY A 73 -13.19 9.15 -10.46
CA GLY A 73 -14.51 8.49 -10.44
C GLY A 73 -14.78 7.70 -9.16
N GLY A 74 -14.33 8.18 -8.01
CA GLY A 74 -14.46 7.51 -6.71
C GLY A 74 -13.57 6.27 -6.54
N ARG A 75 -12.64 6.03 -7.47
CA ARG A 75 -11.69 4.92 -7.42
C ARG A 75 -10.26 5.44 -7.24
N ILE A 76 -9.47 4.69 -6.50
CA ILE A 76 -8.04 4.93 -6.36
C ILE A 76 -7.31 4.12 -7.44
N LYS A 77 -6.48 4.80 -8.20
CA LYS A 77 -5.63 4.24 -9.23
C LYS A 77 -4.17 4.48 -8.89
N LEU A 78 -3.36 3.45 -9.04
CA LEU A 78 -1.91 3.51 -8.85
C LEU A 78 -1.25 3.31 -10.21
N ARG A 79 -0.44 4.26 -10.64
CA ARG A 79 0.22 4.25 -11.96
C ARG A 79 1.73 4.30 -11.80
N GLY A 80 2.41 3.56 -12.65
CA GLY A 80 3.86 3.53 -12.70
C GLY A 80 4.33 2.73 -13.90
N HIS A 81 5.63 2.46 -13.97
CA HIS A 81 6.22 1.62 -15.00
C HIS A 81 7.32 0.74 -14.45
N VAL A 82 7.63 -0.30 -15.17
CA VAL A 82 8.82 -1.13 -14.99
C VAL A 82 9.65 -1.13 -16.26
N ALA A 83 10.94 -1.39 -16.15
CA ALA A 83 11.76 -1.62 -17.33
C ALA A 83 11.22 -2.81 -18.14
N LYS A 84 11.23 -2.73 -19.47
CA LYS A 84 10.77 -3.81 -20.35
C LYS A 84 11.54 -5.12 -20.14
N ALA A 85 12.79 -5.02 -19.68
CA ALA A 85 13.62 -6.17 -19.30
C ALA A 85 13.19 -6.83 -17.96
N ASN A 86 12.47 -6.12 -17.09
CA ASN A 86 11.94 -6.67 -15.84
C ASN A 86 10.71 -7.53 -16.16
N PRO A 87 10.72 -8.86 -15.90
CA PRO A 87 9.61 -9.74 -16.25
C PRO A 87 8.31 -9.44 -15.50
N HIS A 88 8.33 -8.64 -14.46
CA HIS A 88 7.16 -8.34 -13.62
C HIS A 88 5.95 -7.86 -14.41
N TRP A 89 6.14 -7.09 -15.48
CA TRP A 89 5.02 -6.65 -16.32
C TRP A 89 4.23 -7.78 -16.95
N ARG A 90 4.88 -8.94 -17.23
CA ARG A 90 4.18 -10.14 -17.77
C ARG A 90 3.26 -10.75 -16.72
N TYR A 91 3.70 -10.78 -15.46
CA TYR A 91 2.92 -11.29 -14.34
C TYR A 91 1.70 -10.40 -14.06
N LEU A 92 1.88 -9.07 -14.19
CA LEU A 92 0.79 -8.11 -14.10
C LEU A 92 -0.23 -8.24 -15.24
N ALA A 93 0.24 -8.54 -16.46
CA ALA A 93 -0.61 -8.71 -17.65
C ALA A 93 -1.55 -9.92 -17.55
N GLU A 94 -1.23 -10.91 -16.73
CA GLU A 94 -2.08 -12.09 -16.48
C GLU A 94 -3.31 -11.78 -15.59
N GLN A 95 -3.54 -10.51 -15.25
CA GLN A 95 -4.65 -10.03 -14.40
C GLN A 95 -4.74 -10.73 -13.03
N SER A 96 -3.61 -11.21 -12.53
CA SER A 96 -3.54 -11.77 -11.19
C SER A 96 -3.62 -10.65 -10.16
N PRO A 97 -4.27 -10.89 -9.00
CA PRO A 97 -4.26 -9.93 -7.92
C PRO A 97 -2.84 -9.57 -7.51
N CYS A 98 -2.57 -8.28 -7.41
CA CYS A 98 -1.28 -7.77 -6.97
C CYS A 98 -1.44 -6.94 -5.68
N LEU A 99 -0.31 -6.72 -5.02
CA LEU A 99 -0.21 -5.96 -3.79
C LEU A 99 0.88 -4.91 -3.96
N LEU A 100 0.55 -3.63 -3.68
CA LEU A 100 1.55 -2.61 -3.43
C LEU A 100 1.64 -2.34 -1.93
N ILE A 101 2.87 -2.32 -1.43
CA ILE A 101 3.18 -2.01 -0.04
C ILE A 101 3.86 -0.65 -0.02
N PHE A 102 3.21 0.33 0.60
CA PHE A 102 3.78 1.62 0.93
C PHE A 102 4.31 1.53 2.36
N HIS A 103 5.57 1.79 2.52
CA HIS A 103 6.25 1.70 3.81
C HIS A 103 6.91 3.04 4.13
N GLY A 104 6.54 3.60 5.27
CA GLY A 104 7.07 4.88 5.73
C GLY A 104 8.17 4.74 6.79
N PRO A 105 8.43 5.82 7.52
CA PRO A 105 9.35 5.84 8.65
C PRO A 105 9.01 4.76 9.68
N HIS A 106 10.04 4.22 10.33
CA HIS A 106 9.90 3.19 11.36
C HIS A 106 11.05 3.28 12.36
N ALA A 107 10.79 2.92 13.60
CA ALA A 107 11.78 2.98 14.66
C ALA A 107 11.59 1.87 15.70
N TYR A 108 12.70 1.40 16.25
CA TYR A 108 12.72 0.59 17.46
C TYR A 108 12.36 1.46 18.66
N ILE A 109 11.46 0.95 19.50
CA ILE A 109 11.01 1.65 20.71
C ILE A 109 11.54 0.91 21.92
N SER A 110 12.47 1.57 22.62
CA SER A 110 13.05 1.05 23.87
C SER A 110 12.04 1.12 25.00
N PRO A 111 11.98 0.10 25.88
CA PRO A 111 11.22 0.16 27.12
C PRO A 111 11.65 1.28 28.07
N SER A 112 12.86 1.83 27.91
CA SER A 112 13.35 2.97 28.71
C SER A 112 12.51 4.25 28.56
N ASN A 113 11.66 4.33 27.51
CA ASN A 113 10.72 5.42 27.31
C ASN A 113 9.43 5.29 28.15
N TYR A 114 9.25 4.16 28.84
CA TYR A 114 8.02 3.84 29.57
C TYR A 114 8.18 4.07 31.06
N GLU A 115 7.07 4.36 31.73
CA GLU A 115 7.04 4.69 33.16
C GLU A 115 7.29 3.49 34.08
N THR A 116 6.96 2.27 33.61
CA THR A 116 7.16 1.05 34.39
C THR A 116 8.30 0.21 33.81
N ARG A 117 8.96 -0.59 34.68
CA ARG A 117 10.07 -1.47 34.27
C ARG A 117 9.61 -2.73 33.54
N GLU A 118 8.39 -3.20 33.85
CA GLU A 118 7.83 -4.43 33.26
C GLU A 118 7.26 -4.16 31.87
N ASN A 119 8.12 -3.89 30.90
CA ASN A 119 7.78 -3.61 29.52
C ASN A 119 8.75 -4.31 28.55
N VAL A 120 8.27 -4.55 27.35
CA VAL A 120 9.05 -5.16 26.28
C VAL A 120 9.28 -4.17 25.14
N PRO A 121 10.40 -4.29 24.41
CA PRO A 121 10.64 -3.47 23.24
C PRO A 121 9.64 -3.75 22.12
N THR A 122 9.47 -2.76 21.24
CA THR A 122 8.60 -2.89 20.07
C THR A 122 9.10 -2.02 18.92
N TRP A 123 8.35 -2.01 17.81
CA TRP A 123 8.57 -1.12 16.67
C TRP A 123 7.35 -0.23 16.47
N ASN A 124 7.59 1.06 16.18
CA ASN A 124 6.61 1.95 15.59
C ASN A 124 6.85 2.06 14.09
N TYR A 125 5.77 2.10 13.31
CA TYR A 125 5.82 2.21 11.86
C TYR A 125 4.44 2.54 11.27
N GLY A 126 4.46 3.10 10.05
CA GLY A 126 3.29 3.18 9.17
C GLY A 126 3.47 2.26 7.97
N ALA A 127 2.40 1.57 7.56
CA ALA A 127 2.38 0.80 6.33
C ALA A 127 0.97 0.77 5.74
N VAL A 128 0.88 0.86 4.41
CA VAL A 128 -0.37 0.72 3.66
C VAL A 128 -0.22 -0.38 2.63
N HIS A 129 -1.15 -1.32 2.65
CA HIS A 129 -1.29 -2.39 1.68
C HIS A 129 -2.43 -2.06 0.72
N ALA A 130 -2.11 -1.85 -0.55
CA ALA A 130 -3.08 -1.60 -1.61
C ALA A 130 -3.18 -2.85 -2.49
N TYR A 131 -4.35 -3.47 -2.51
CA TYR A 131 -4.64 -4.65 -3.33
C TYR A 131 -5.45 -4.25 -4.55
N GLY A 132 -5.16 -4.84 -5.69
CA GLY A 132 -5.90 -4.57 -6.91
C GLY A 132 -5.51 -5.49 -8.05
N GLU A 133 -6.05 -5.20 -9.22
CA GLU A 133 -5.72 -5.86 -10.47
C GLU A 133 -5.04 -4.85 -11.38
N ALA A 134 -3.98 -5.29 -12.05
CA ALA A 134 -3.19 -4.45 -12.93
C ALA A 134 -3.63 -4.60 -14.39
N ARG A 135 -3.59 -3.48 -15.12
CA ARG A 135 -3.56 -3.42 -16.57
C ARG A 135 -2.20 -2.88 -16.99
N THR A 136 -1.53 -3.57 -17.89
CA THR A 136 -0.27 -3.10 -18.50
C THR A 136 -0.53 -2.45 -19.84
N PHE A 137 0.35 -1.53 -20.24
CA PHE A 137 0.28 -0.85 -21.53
C PHE A 137 1.69 -0.48 -22.03
N SER A 138 1.83 -0.42 -23.38
CA SER A 138 3.09 -0.10 -24.05
C SER A 138 2.90 0.93 -25.16
N GLU A 139 1.67 1.37 -25.38
CA GLU A 139 1.36 2.36 -26.41
C GLU A 139 1.95 3.73 -26.04
N ILE A 140 2.64 4.36 -26.97
CA ILE A 140 3.37 5.63 -26.77
C ILE A 140 2.48 6.73 -26.17
N PRO A 141 1.26 6.98 -26.70
CA PRO A 141 0.39 8.02 -26.12
C PRO A 141 0.03 7.76 -24.66
N GLU A 142 -0.18 6.49 -24.28
CA GLU A 142 -0.55 6.13 -22.93
C GLU A 142 0.64 6.21 -21.95
N LEU A 143 1.84 5.83 -22.42
CA LEU A 143 3.08 6.01 -21.66
C LEU A 143 3.40 7.48 -21.45
N LEU A 144 3.23 8.33 -22.47
CA LEU A 144 3.39 9.78 -22.34
C LEU A 144 2.45 10.35 -21.31
N ASN A 145 1.16 10.04 -21.39
CA ASN A 145 0.16 10.48 -20.41
C ASN A 145 0.50 10.04 -18.97
N MET A 146 1.04 8.85 -18.79
CA MET A 146 1.51 8.40 -17.48
C MET A 146 2.72 9.21 -16.99
N LEU A 147 3.70 9.50 -17.87
CA LEU A 147 4.88 10.27 -17.49
C LEU A 147 4.56 11.75 -17.25
N ASP A 148 3.59 12.31 -17.97
CA ASP A 148 3.08 13.67 -17.74
C ASP A 148 2.46 13.82 -16.33
N ASP A 149 1.99 12.73 -15.74
CA ASP A 149 1.56 12.68 -14.35
C ASP A 149 2.74 12.44 -13.39
N LEU A 150 3.64 11.54 -13.74
CA LEU A 150 4.71 11.06 -12.87
C LEU A 150 5.83 12.10 -12.69
N ILE A 151 6.27 12.71 -13.79
CA ILE A 151 7.38 13.68 -13.78
C ILE A 151 7.05 14.87 -12.87
N PRO A 152 5.93 15.61 -13.04
CA PRO A 152 5.63 16.74 -12.17
C PRO A 152 5.42 16.36 -10.71
N THR A 153 5.00 15.12 -10.44
CA THR A 153 4.80 14.64 -9.07
C THR A 153 6.12 14.55 -8.31
N PHE A 154 7.21 14.16 -8.99
CA PHE A 154 8.52 14.01 -8.37
C PHE A 154 9.43 15.23 -8.59
N GLU A 155 9.32 15.88 -9.75
CA GLU A 155 10.16 17.02 -10.09
C GLU A 155 9.41 17.97 -11.04
N ALA A 156 8.61 18.86 -10.48
CA ALA A 156 7.80 19.81 -11.26
C ALA A 156 8.67 20.68 -12.20
N ALA A 157 9.88 21.05 -11.77
CA ALA A 157 10.79 21.87 -12.57
C ALA A 157 11.27 21.16 -13.86
N TYR A 158 11.35 19.83 -13.85
CA TYR A 158 11.79 19.05 -15.00
C TYR A 158 10.72 18.94 -16.11
N ALA A 159 9.45 19.18 -15.80
CA ALA A 159 8.34 19.03 -16.74
C ALA A 159 8.53 19.85 -18.03
N GLN A 160 9.06 21.07 -17.91
CA GLN A 160 9.37 21.92 -19.08
C GLN A 160 10.49 21.33 -19.95
N GLN A 161 11.56 20.86 -19.33
CA GLN A 161 12.67 20.21 -20.03
C GLN A 161 12.20 18.93 -20.73
N TRP A 162 11.39 18.11 -20.05
CA TRP A 162 10.80 16.89 -20.61
C TRP A 162 9.99 17.17 -21.88
N SER A 163 9.15 18.22 -21.87
CA SER A 163 8.34 18.59 -23.03
C SER A 163 9.20 19.10 -24.20
N ALA A 164 10.35 19.74 -23.92
CA ALA A 164 11.26 20.28 -24.91
C ALA A 164 12.19 19.23 -25.52
N LEU A 165 12.28 18.02 -24.98
CA LEU A 165 13.09 16.95 -25.54
C LEU A 165 12.59 16.53 -26.91
N ASN A 166 13.54 16.16 -27.78
CA ASN A 166 13.25 15.69 -29.15
C ASN A 166 12.30 14.47 -29.08
N GLU A 167 11.26 14.47 -29.89
CA GLU A 167 10.23 13.43 -29.93
C GLU A 167 10.81 12.04 -30.22
N SER A 168 11.77 11.94 -31.15
CA SER A 168 12.41 10.67 -31.49
C SER A 168 13.20 10.10 -30.30
N TYR A 169 13.82 10.98 -29.50
CA TYR A 169 14.51 10.58 -28.27
C TYR A 169 13.50 10.05 -27.23
N ARG A 170 12.43 10.81 -26.98
CA ARG A 170 11.37 10.39 -26.02
C ARG A 170 10.78 9.04 -26.43
N THR A 171 10.36 8.89 -27.68
CA THR A 171 9.79 7.65 -28.22
C THR A 171 10.74 6.47 -28.05
N ARG A 172 12.03 6.66 -28.33
CA ARG A 172 13.04 5.60 -28.12
C ARG A 172 13.15 5.21 -26.65
N MET A 173 13.13 6.16 -25.70
CA MET A 173 13.21 5.88 -24.27
C MET A 173 11.94 5.15 -23.78
N LEU A 174 10.77 5.55 -24.24
CA LEU A 174 9.51 4.88 -23.93
C LEU A 174 9.47 3.42 -24.39
N GLY A 175 10.16 3.08 -25.47
CA GLY A 175 10.30 1.70 -25.93
C GLY A 175 11.00 0.74 -24.96
N HIS A 176 11.65 1.27 -23.92
CA HIS A 176 12.35 0.49 -22.88
C HIS A 176 11.55 0.25 -21.61
N ILE A 177 10.33 0.76 -21.53
CA ILE A 177 9.45 0.61 -20.37
C ILE A 177 8.11 -0.03 -20.73
N VAL A 178 7.44 -0.56 -19.73
CA VAL A 178 6.04 -0.99 -19.77
C VAL A 178 5.31 -0.31 -18.64
N GLY A 179 4.29 0.46 -18.97
CA GLY A 179 3.42 1.12 -18.00
C GLY A 179 2.41 0.14 -17.38
N PHE A 180 1.96 0.46 -16.18
CA PHE A 180 0.85 -0.21 -15.55
C PHE A 180 -0.08 0.77 -14.84
N GLU A 181 -1.33 0.37 -14.73
CA GLU A 181 -2.35 0.99 -13.89
C GLU A 181 -3.02 -0.08 -13.04
N ILE A 182 -3.07 0.12 -11.72
CA ILE A 182 -3.74 -0.76 -10.78
C ILE A 182 -4.96 -0.04 -10.24
N VAL A 183 -6.14 -0.63 -10.45
CA VAL A 183 -7.36 -0.17 -9.79
C VAL A 183 -7.44 -0.82 -8.43
N VAL A 184 -7.36 0.01 -7.39
CA VAL A 184 -7.37 -0.46 -6.01
C VAL A 184 -8.76 -0.97 -5.65
N SER A 185 -8.83 -2.23 -5.25
CA SER A 185 -10.05 -2.89 -4.76
C SER A 185 -10.14 -2.90 -3.24
N ARG A 186 -9.01 -2.76 -2.54
CA ARG A 186 -8.94 -2.79 -1.07
C ARG A 186 -7.67 -2.08 -0.58
N LEU A 187 -7.84 -1.22 0.44
CA LEU A 187 -6.74 -0.63 1.21
C LEU A 187 -6.76 -1.18 2.63
N GLU A 188 -5.57 -1.43 3.16
CA GLU A 188 -5.36 -1.79 4.56
C GLU A 188 -4.24 -0.93 5.12
N ALA A 189 -4.58 0.03 5.97
CA ALA A 189 -3.63 0.93 6.59
C ALA A 189 -3.39 0.55 8.05
N LYS A 190 -2.13 0.45 8.43
CA LYS A 190 -1.68 0.16 9.79
C LYS A 190 -0.69 1.22 10.24
N PHE A 191 -1.08 1.96 11.26
CA PHE A 191 -0.21 2.92 11.94
C PHE A 191 0.00 2.44 13.37
N LYS A 192 1.10 1.77 13.64
CA LYS A 192 1.50 1.35 14.98
C LYS A 192 2.46 2.40 15.54
N LEU A 193 1.91 3.32 16.33
CA LEU A 193 2.58 4.54 16.77
C LEU A 193 2.44 4.77 18.29
N SER A 194 2.44 3.68 19.08
CA SER A 194 2.27 3.71 20.54
C SER A 194 0.92 4.24 21.04
N GLN A 195 -0.17 4.12 20.25
CA GLN A 195 -1.51 4.60 20.59
C GLN A 195 -2.09 3.94 21.85
N ASN A 196 -1.58 2.77 22.20
CA ASN A 196 -1.95 2.02 23.40
C ASN A 196 -1.14 2.42 24.65
N ARG A 197 -0.36 3.49 24.58
CA ARG A 197 0.47 4.02 25.67
C ARG A 197 -0.14 5.27 26.28
N THR A 198 0.30 5.62 27.51
CA THR A 198 -0.09 6.87 28.14
C THR A 198 0.42 8.06 27.30
N ARG A 199 -0.17 9.25 27.47
CA ARG A 199 0.30 10.45 26.78
C ARG A 199 1.74 10.78 27.14
N GLN A 200 2.13 10.58 28.39
CA GLN A 200 3.51 10.83 28.83
C GLN A 200 4.48 9.89 28.15
N GLU A 201 4.16 8.59 28.11
CA GLU A 201 4.99 7.60 27.41
C GLU A 201 5.11 7.88 25.91
N GLN A 202 4.01 8.29 25.25
CA GLN A 202 4.04 8.73 23.84
C GLN A 202 4.96 9.94 23.66
N GLN A 203 4.89 10.93 24.55
CA GLN A 203 5.75 12.12 24.52
C GLN A 203 7.23 11.75 24.71
N ASN A 204 7.54 10.89 25.67
CA ASN A 204 8.89 10.40 25.90
C ASN A 204 9.47 9.70 24.65
N VAL A 205 8.64 8.88 23.97
CA VAL A 205 9.02 8.23 22.72
C VAL A 205 9.30 9.25 21.62
N ILE A 206 8.40 10.22 21.40
CA ILE A 206 8.57 11.29 20.40
C ILE A 206 9.88 12.05 20.65
N GLU A 207 10.12 12.50 21.88
CA GLU A 207 11.34 13.24 22.24
C GLU A 207 12.61 12.41 22.01
N SER A 208 12.58 11.13 22.37
CA SER A 208 13.70 10.21 22.16
C SER A 208 14.02 10.05 20.68
N LEU A 209 13.00 9.81 19.83
CA LEU A 209 13.17 9.60 18.40
C LEU A 209 13.57 10.88 17.66
N SER A 210 13.04 12.04 18.04
CA SER A 210 13.34 13.33 17.39
C SER A 210 14.81 13.76 17.52
N ARG A 211 15.55 13.21 18.50
CA ARG A 211 16.99 13.49 18.69
C ARG A 211 17.89 12.66 17.78
N SER A 212 17.33 11.70 17.05
CA SER A 212 18.13 10.82 16.18
C SER A 212 18.60 11.56 14.93
N SER A 213 19.84 11.33 14.54
CA SER A 213 20.37 11.75 13.24
C SER A 213 19.93 10.84 12.08
N ASP A 214 19.38 9.66 12.37
CA ASP A 214 18.75 8.79 11.38
C ASP A 214 17.38 9.35 11.01
N THR A 215 17.23 9.75 9.74
CA THR A 215 16.00 10.37 9.22
C THR A 215 14.79 9.43 9.26
N THR A 216 15.01 8.12 9.20
CA THR A 216 13.93 7.14 9.35
C THR A 216 13.39 7.13 10.79
N VAL A 217 14.30 7.24 11.75
CA VAL A 217 13.94 7.26 13.18
C VAL A 217 13.26 8.58 13.53
N SER A 218 13.85 9.74 13.16
CA SER A 218 13.25 11.06 13.44
C SER A 218 11.93 11.27 12.69
N GLY A 219 11.82 10.80 11.45
CA GLY A 219 10.56 10.82 10.69
C GLY A 219 9.45 9.98 11.34
N THR A 220 9.81 8.95 12.14
CA THR A 220 8.81 8.22 12.93
C THR A 220 8.21 9.10 14.04
N ALA A 221 8.99 9.99 14.65
CA ALA A 221 8.45 10.96 15.61
C ALA A 221 7.50 11.94 14.94
N GLU A 222 7.83 12.43 13.75
CA GLU A 222 6.96 13.30 12.95
C GLU A 222 5.63 12.62 12.65
N LEU A 223 5.67 11.37 12.16
CA LEU A 223 4.48 10.56 11.89
C LEU A 223 3.62 10.34 13.14
N MET A 224 4.24 10.16 14.32
CA MET A 224 3.51 10.08 15.59
C MET A 224 2.79 11.38 15.93
N CYS A 225 3.43 12.53 15.72
CA CYS A 225 2.83 13.85 15.95
C CYS A 225 1.64 14.10 15.00
N GLU A 226 1.79 13.84 13.71
CA GLU A 226 0.73 14.00 12.70
C GLU A 226 -0.50 13.15 13.03
N HIS A 227 -0.26 11.89 13.39
CA HIS A 227 -1.36 10.97 13.73
C HIS A 227 -2.09 11.39 15.02
N ALA A 228 -1.38 11.90 16.02
CA ALA A 228 -1.98 12.41 17.26
C ALA A 228 -2.83 13.66 17.02
N LEU A 229 -2.43 14.53 16.09
CA LEU A 229 -3.19 15.73 15.70
C LEU A 229 -4.43 15.39 14.88
N GLY A 230 -4.33 14.46 13.92
CA GLY A 230 -5.45 13.98 13.11
C GLY A 230 -6.57 13.35 13.96
N THR A 231 -6.21 12.58 14.98
CA THR A 231 -7.18 11.98 15.91
C THR A 231 -7.96 13.01 16.73
N LYS A 232 -7.35 14.18 17.03
CA LYS A 232 -8.03 15.27 17.73
C LYS A 232 -9.06 16.00 16.87
N ALA A 233 -8.78 16.19 15.58
CA ALA A 233 -9.69 16.82 14.64
C ALA A 233 -10.97 15.98 14.44
N GLN A 234 -10.82 14.65 14.32
CA GLN A 234 -11.95 13.74 14.13
C GLN A 234 -12.87 13.62 15.37
N LYS A 235 -12.30 13.68 16.60
CA LYS A 235 -13.12 13.68 17.82
C LYS A 235 -14.01 14.93 17.92
N LYS A 236 -13.50 16.10 17.53
CA LYS A 236 -14.28 17.36 17.55
C LYS A 236 -15.42 17.39 16.55
N SER A 237 -15.32 16.67 15.42
CA SER A 237 -16.38 16.62 14.41
C SER A 237 -17.48 15.59 14.71
N LYS A 238 -17.27 14.67 15.66
CA LYS A 238 -18.30 13.70 16.10
C LYS A 238 -19.10 14.17 17.31
N ASP A 239 -18.63 15.22 17.99
CA ASP A 239 -19.28 15.82 19.17
C ASP A 239 -20.05 17.10 18.82
N GLN A 240 -20.24 17.42 17.53
CA GLN A 240 -21.10 18.47 16.95
C GLN A 240 -22.22 17.84 16.13
#